data_4d1e57960cd133112800231ca7d63349
#
_entry.id   4d1e57960cd133112800231ca7d63349
#
_cell.length_a   1.000
_cell.length_b   1.000
_cell.length_c   1.000
_cell.angle_alpha   90.00
_cell.angle_beta   90.00
_cell.angle_gamma   90.00
#
_symmetry.space_group_name_H-M   'P 1'
#
loop_
_entity.id
_entity.type
_entity.pdbx_description
1 polymer ?
#
loop_
_entity_poly.entity_id
_entity_poly.type
_entity_poly.pdbx_seq_one_letter_code
_entity_poly.pdbx_strand_id
1 'polypeptide(L)'
;MEKKELVTLCKEYKIKGISGKTKDELIMMIVVDSTVPKIEAKIEESEDTYTIQVLKEQYILHQTYIKGRMSTTKGIGLKVRLACIPEDISENIIKHIIHNKLGDKSSRWDCKKGDLHSKKEGIQECKCFTSDGPLSFTPSSDWDVIYFLDARKWSNNIFTLYRIPLKRSSLTWKNIKVNKSQTFEDQSKQGRRPRLTWESLFPQIELHCTKVYEGVFEDIFIPLVATE
;
A
#
# COMPACT_ATOMS: atom_id res chain seq x y z
N MET A 1 -21.20 -9.25 -33.37
CA MET A 1 -21.45 -7.79 -33.41
C MET A 1 -20.60 -7.20 -34.53
N GLU A 2 -21.21 -6.43 -35.38
CA GLU A 2 -20.51 -5.79 -36.51
C GLU A 2 -19.73 -4.57 -36.06
N LYS A 3 -18.68 -4.18 -36.85
CA LYS A 3 -17.83 -3.01 -36.49
C LYS A 3 -18.63 -1.72 -36.33
N LYS A 4 -19.70 -1.54 -37.14
CA LYS A 4 -20.59 -0.37 -37.03
C LYS A 4 -21.32 -0.29 -35.67
N GLU A 5 -21.76 -1.41 -35.16
CA GLU A 5 -22.44 -1.51 -33.86
C GLU A 5 -21.47 -1.16 -32.71
N LEU A 6 -20.22 -1.63 -32.79
CA LEU A 6 -19.17 -1.29 -31.83
C LEU A 6 -18.83 0.20 -31.82
N VAL A 7 -18.77 0.84 -33.00
CA VAL A 7 -18.56 2.28 -33.08
C VAL A 7 -19.72 3.05 -32.45
N THR A 8 -20.97 2.59 -32.66
CA THR A 8 -22.15 3.20 -32.04
C THR A 8 -22.09 3.07 -30.52
N LEU A 9 -21.77 1.87 -30.02
CA LEU A 9 -21.63 1.60 -28.59
C LEU A 9 -20.51 2.48 -27.95
N CYS A 10 -19.36 2.60 -28.62
CA CYS A 10 -18.29 3.50 -28.16
C CYS A 10 -18.74 4.96 -28.04
N LYS A 11 -19.60 5.42 -28.97
CA LYS A 11 -20.17 6.78 -28.92
C LYS A 11 -21.13 6.95 -27.78
N GLU A 12 -21.99 5.95 -27.50
CA GLU A 12 -22.92 5.94 -26.37
C GLU A 12 -22.17 6.00 -25.04
N TYR A 13 -21.05 5.29 -24.92
CA TYR A 13 -20.15 5.34 -23.76
C TYR A 13 -19.21 6.55 -23.75
N LYS A 14 -19.33 7.48 -24.75
CA LYS A 14 -18.48 8.68 -24.88
C LYS A 14 -16.98 8.37 -24.98
N ILE A 15 -16.60 7.20 -25.49
CA ILE A 15 -15.21 6.79 -25.68
C ILE A 15 -14.59 7.60 -26.82
N LYS A 16 -13.45 8.25 -26.57
CA LYS A 16 -12.73 9.06 -27.54
C LYS A 16 -11.68 8.23 -28.29
N GLY A 17 -11.22 8.73 -29.46
CA GLY A 17 -10.12 8.10 -30.21
C GLY A 17 -10.50 6.83 -30.96
N ILE A 18 -11.77 6.65 -31.31
CA ILE A 18 -12.32 5.46 -32.00
C ILE A 18 -12.06 5.44 -33.51
N SER A 19 -11.62 6.56 -34.10
CA SER A 19 -11.37 6.67 -35.55
C SER A 19 -10.17 5.78 -35.93
N GLY A 20 -10.32 5.01 -37.01
CA GLY A 20 -9.27 4.14 -37.52
C GLY A 20 -9.05 2.82 -36.75
N LYS A 21 -9.77 2.60 -35.66
CA LYS A 21 -9.61 1.41 -34.81
C LYS A 21 -10.16 0.14 -35.47
N THR A 22 -9.51 -1.00 -35.22
CA THR A 22 -9.97 -2.34 -35.60
C THR A 22 -11.15 -2.75 -34.74
N LYS A 23 -11.82 -3.85 -35.14
CA LYS A 23 -12.92 -4.43 -34.34
C LYS A 23 -12.49 -4.87 -32.96
N ASP A 24 -11.33 -5.51 -32.83
CA ASP A 24 -10.79 -6.02 -31.57
C ASP A 24 -10.36 -4.87 -30.64
N GLU A 25 -9.74 -3.82 -31.20
CA GLU A 25 -9.42 -2.60 -30.44
C GLU A 25 -10.67 -1.91 -29.87
N LEU A 26 -11.76 -1.84 -30.63
CA LEU A 26 -13.04 -1.27 -30.18
C LEU A 26 -13.66 -2.12 -29.06
N ILE A 27 -13.61 -3.45 -29.17
CA ILE A 27 -14.05 -4.35 -28.11
C ILE A 27 -13.25 -4.11 -26.83
N MET A 28 -11.91 -4.05 -26.92
CA MET A 28 -11.05 -3.78 -25.78
C MET A 28 -11.35 -2.44 -25.13
N MET A 29 -11.57 -1.39 -25.93
CA MET A 29 -11.92 -0.06 -25.39
C MET A 29 -13.25 -0.06 -24.64
N ILE A 30 -14.27 -0.79 -25.15
CA ILE A 30 -15.56 -0.92 -24.48
C ILE A 30 -15.42 -1.72 -23.17
N VAL A 31 -14.68 -2.83 -23.19
CA VAL A 31 -14.46 -3.65 -22.00
C VAL A 31 -13.74 -2.84 -20.92
N VAL A 32 -12.68 -2.11 -21.27
CA VAL A 32 -11.96 -1.27 -20.31
C VAL A 32 -12.88 -0.17 -19.76
N ASP A 33 -13.63 0.55 -20.60
CA ASP A 33 -14.51 1.63 -20.14
C ASP A 33 -15.73 1.12 -19.34
N SER A 34 -16.22 -0.10 -19.63
CA SER A 34 -17.35 -0.69 -18.89
C SER A 34 -16.93 -1.35 -17.56
N THR A 35 -15.65 -1.73 -17.42
CA THR A 35 -15.13 -2.32 -16.17
C THR A 35 -14.58 -1.29 -15.19
N VAL A 36 -14.30 -0.07 -15.66
CA VAL A 36 -13.90 1.05 -14.80
C VAL A 36 -15.15 1.85 -14.44
N PRO A 37 -15.59 1.85 -13.18
CA PRO A 37 -16.69 2.71 -12.76
C PRO A 37 -16.33 4.17 -13.07
N LYS A 38 -17.20 4.88 -13.82
CA LYS A 38 -17.04 6.31 -14.07
C LYS A 38 -17.23 7.06 -12.77
N ILE A 39 -16.13 7.33 -12.08
CA ILE A 39 -16.14 8.21 -10.92
C ILE A 39 -16.16 9.63 -11.42
N GLU A 40 -17.34 10.21 -11.65
CA GLU A 40 -17.54 11.66 -11.64
C GLU A 40 -17.58 12.11 -10.17
N ALA A 41 -16.50 11.85 -9.42
CA ALA A 41 -16.32 12.49 -8.14
C ALA A 41 -15.94 13.95 -8.40
N LYS A 42 -16.76 14.89 -7.97
CA LYS A 42 -16.29 16.24 -7.66
C LYS A 42 -15.22 16.05 -6.58
N ILE A 43 -13.97 16.04 -6.99
CA ILE A 43 -12.82 16.09 -6.08
C ILE A 43 -12.86 17.51 -5.50
N GLU A 44 -13.48 17.67 -4.33
CA GLU A 44 -13.10 18.77 -3.46
C GLU A 44 -11.63 18.55 -3.19
N GLU A 45 -10.79 19.51 -3.53
CA GLU A 45 -9.34 19.52 -3.29
C GLU A 45 -9.09 19.49 -1.77
N SER A 46 -9.28 18.33 -1.14
CA SER A 46 -8.70 18.05 0.16
C SER A 46 -7.29 17.51 -0.08
N GLU A 47 -6.30 18.00 0.63
CA GLU A 47 -4.88 17.59 0.55
C GLU A 47 -4.66 16.08 0.77
N ASP A 48 -5.71 15.30 1.04
CA ASP A 48 -5.70 13.86 1.22
C ASP A 48 -6.60 13.20 0.18
N THR A 49 -6.02 12.91 -0.98
CA THR A 49 -6.72 12.44 -2.19
C THR A 49 -7.24 11.01 -2.11
N TYR A 50 -6.80 10.19 -1.15
CA TYR A 50 -7.26 8.81 -1.02
C TYR A 50 -8.45 8.69 -0.07
N THR A 51 -9.66 8.81 -0.61
CA THR A 51 -10.89 8.43 0.10
C THR A 51 -10.95 6.91 0.29
N ILE A 52 -11.80 6.44 1.20
CA ILE A 52 -12.07 4.99 1.40
C ILE A 52 -12.49 4.33 0.09
N GLN A 53 -13.30 5.01 -0.72
CA GLN A 53 -13.77 4.49 -1.99
C GLN A 53 -12.62 4.31 -2.98
N VAL A 54 -11.79 5.33 -3.17
CA VAL A 54 -10.62 5.27 -4.05
C VAL A 54 -9.67 4.17 -3.61
N LEU A 55 -9.38 4.05 -2.32
CA LEU A 55 -8.51 2.99 -1.79
C LEU A 55 -9.06 1.60 -2.11
N LYS A 56 -10.36 1.36 -1.88
CA LYS A 56 -11.00 0.08 -2.18
C LYS A 56 -10.89 -0.27 -3.67
N GLU A 57 -11.15 0.67 -4.55
CA GLU A 57 -11.08 0.48 -5.99
C GLU A 57 -9.66 0.16 -6.45
N GLN A 58 -8.66 0.93 -6.01
CA GLN A 58 -7.26 0.70 -6.35
C GLN A 58 -6.77 -0.66 -5.83
N TYR A 59 -7.15 -1.03 -4.63
CA TYR A 59 -6.80 -2.33 -4.05
C TYR A 59 -7.43 -3.50 -4.83
N ILE A 60 -8.70 -3.39 -5.22
CA ILE A 60 -9.40 -4.41 -6.03
C ILE A 60 -8.76 -4.53 -7.42
N LEU A 61 -8.42 -3.41 -8.06
CA LEU A 61 -7.73 -3.40 -9.35
C LEU A 61 -6.37 -4.09 -9.26
N HIS A 62 -5.59 -3.78 -8.23
CA HIS A 62 -4.31 -4.44 -7.99
C HIS A 62 -4.46 -5.94 -7.77
N GLN A 63 -5.42 -6.38 -6.95
CA GLN A 63 -5.70 -7.81 -6.75
C GLN A 63 -6.11 -8.51 -8.03
N THR A 64 -6.96 -7.86 -8.84
CA THR A 64 -7.43 -8.40 -10.11
C THR A 64 -6.26 -8.60 -11.09
N TYR A 65 -5.37 -7.61 -11.18
CA TYR A 65 -4.15 -7.70 -11.98
C TYR A 65 -3.27 -8.89 -11.55
N ILE A 66 -3.02 -9.04 -10.25
CA ILE A 66 -2.18 -10.12 -9.74
C ILE A 66 -2.83 -11.49 -9.96
N LYS A 67 -4.13 -11.64 -9.70
CA LYS A 67 -4.88 -12.88 -9.95
C LYS A 67 -4.85 -13.24 -11.43
N GLY A 68 -5.03 -12.27 -12.33
CA GLY A 68 -4.92 -12.47 -13.77
C GLY A 68 -3.54 -12.96 -14.19
N ARG A 69 -2.46 -12.34 -13.67
CA ARG A 69 -1.09 -12.80 -13.92
C ARG A 69 -0.85 -14.22 -13.43
N MET A 70 -1.27 -14.54 -12.22
CA MET A 70 -1.12 -15.89 -11.66
C MET A 70 -1.85 -16.94 -12.50
N SER A 71 -3.06 -16.64 -12.94
CA SER A 71 -3.86 -17.54 -13.78
C SER A 71 -3.18 -17.83 -15.13
N THR A 72 -2.73 -16.77 -15.83
CA THR A 72 -2.08 -16.89 -17.13
C THR A 72 -0.73 -17.61 -17.07
N THR A 73 0.03 -17.42 -16.01
CA THR A 73 1.38 -17.97 -15.88
C THR A 73 1.39 -19.40 -15.32
N LYS A 74 0.37 -19.79 -14.55
CA LYS A 74 0.22 -21.16 -14.04
C LYS A 74 0.11 -22.17 -15.18
N GLY A 75 -0.60 -21.83 -16.25
CA GLY A 75 -0.80 -22.71 -17.41
C GLY A 75 0.46 -22.99 -18.23
N ILE A 76 1.48 -22.13 -18.15
CA ILE A 76 2.74 -22.25 -18.90
C ILE A 76 3.95 -22.55 -18.00
N GLY A 77 3.73 -22.89 -16.72
CA GLY A 77 4.79 -23.29 -15.77
C GLY A 77 5.77 -22.19 -15.38
N LEU A 78 5.49 -20.92 -15.70
CA LEU A 78 6.37 -19.81 -15.33
C LEU A 78 6.21 -19.44 -13.85
N LYS A 79 7.34 -19.41 -13.13
CA LYS A 79 7.41 -18.82 -11.79
C LYS A 79 7.47 -17.31 -11.94
N VAL A 80 6.36 -16.63 -11.71
CA VAL A 80 6.29 -15.17 -11.77
C VAL A 80 6.45 -14.62 -10.37
N ARG A 81 7.38 -13.69 -10.20
CA ARG A 81 7.45 -12.87 -8.99
C ARG A 81 6.22 -11.96 -8.96
N LEU A 82 5.43 -12.08 -7.91
CA LEU A 82 4.29 -11.20 -7.69
C LEU A 82 4.80 -9.77 -7.38
N ALA A 83 4.12 -8.78 -7.92
CA ALA A 83 4.36 -7.40 -7.53
C ALA A 83 3.95 -7.18 -6.05
N CYS A 84 4.70 -6.36 -5.33
CA CYS A 84 4.30 -5.89 -4.01
C CYS A 84 3.03 -5.03 -4.14
N ILE A 85 2.34 -4.82 -3.03
CA ILE A 85 1.29 -3.80 -2.96
C ILE A 85 1.97 -2.44 -3.21
N PRO A 86 1.44 -1.58 -4.11
CA PRO A 86 1.94 -0.24 -4.34
C PRO A 86 2.02 0.58 -3.04
N GLU A 87 3.02 1.46 -2.96
CA GLU A 87 3.30 2.24 -1.73
C GLU A 87 2.10 3.10 -1.34
N ASP A 88 1.50 3.81 -2.28
CA ASP A 88 0.31 4.63 -2.09
C ASP A 88 -0.89 3.85 -1.53
N ILE A 89 -1.12 2.62 -2.00
CA ILE A 89 -2.18 1.74 -1.47
C ILE A 89 -1.83 1.30 -0.04
N SER A 90 -0.60 0.85 0.21
CA SER A 90 -0.20 0.34 1.52
C SER A 90 -0.17 1.43 2.59
N GLU A 91 0.30 2.63 2.27
CA GLU A 91 0.30 3.79 3.16
C GLU A 91 -1.13 4.23 3.52
N ASN A 92 -2.04 4.21 2.55
CA ASN A 92 -3.45 4.51 2.81
C ASN A 92 -4.18 3.42 3.60
N ILE A 93 -3.82 2.14 3.43
CA ILE A 93 -4.27 1.07 4.32
C ILE A 93 -3.84 1.37 5.77
N ILE A 94 -2.56 1.69 5.98
CA ILE A 94 -2.01 2.04 7.30
C ILE A 94 -2.75 3.26 7.87
N LYS A 95 -2.92 4.32 7.09
CA LYS A 95 -3.65 5.52 7.49
C LYS A 95 -5.06 5.21 7.99
N HIS A 96 -5.82 4.40 7.26
CA HIS A 96 -7.19 4.05 7.67
C HIS A 96 -7.22 3.15 8.91
N ILE A 97 -6.23 2.28 9.11
CA ILE A 97 -6.09 1.53 10.37
C ILE A 97 -5.79 2.50 11.52
N ILE A 98 -4.87 3.45 11.36
CA ILE A 98 -4.58 4.48 12.37
C ILE A 98 -5.84 5.26 12.72
N HIS A 99 -6.59 5.72 11.72
CA HIS A 99 -7.84 6.46 11.92
C HIS A 99 -8.89 5.67 12.71
N ASN A 100 -9.06 4.40 12.41
CA ASN A 100 -10.20 3.62 12.88
C ASN A 100 -9.86 2.74 14.10
N LYS A 101 -8.60 2.35 14.26
CA LYS A 101 -8.17 1.48 15.36
C LYS A 101 -7.38 2.21 16.44
N LEU A 102 -6.67 3.29 16.10
CA LEU A 102 -5.97 4.14 17.06
C LEU A 102 -6.69 5.47 17.35
N GLY A 103 -7.75 5.78 16.60
CA GLY A 103 -8.53 7.01 16.77
C GLY A 103 -7.80 8.29 16.36
N ASP A 104 -6.62 8.20 15.73
CA ASP A 104 -5.87 9.37 15.28
C ASP A 104 -6.32 9.83 13.89
N LYS A 105 -7.39 10.62 13.85
CA LYS A 105 -7.93 11.20 12.61
C LYS A 105 -7.05 12.31 12.02
N SER A 106 -5.99 12.73 12.72
CA SER A 106 -5.06 13.75 12.22
C SER A 106 -3.95 13.17 11.35
N SER A 107 -3.79 11.84 11.31
CA SER A 107 -2.83 11.16 10.42
C SER A 107 -3.25 11.34 8.96
N ARG A 108 -2.35 11.92 8.15
CA ARG A 108 -2.58 12.21 6.74
C ARG A 108 -1.30 11.97 5.95
N TRP A 109 -1.47 11.73 4.67
CA TRP A 109 -0.35 11.59 3.75
C TRP A 109 0.42 12.91 3.62
N ASP A 110 1.75 12.85 3.71
CA ASP A 110 2.63 14.01 3.60
C ASP A 110 3.89 13.67 2.82
N CYS A 111 3.90 13.97 1.54
CA CYS A 111 5.02 13.71 0.64
C CYS A 111 6.29 14.53 0.96
N LYS A 112 6.24 15.46 1.91
CA LYS A 112 7.39 16.32 2.24
C LYS A 112 8.19 15.83 3.44
N LYS A 113 7.54 15.08 4.36
CA LYS A 113 8.14 14.68 5.64
C LYS A 113 7.72 13.27 6.05
N GLY A 114 8.17 12.26 5.33
CA GLY A 114 7.80 10.87 5.60
C GLY A 114 6.59 10.44 4.77
N ASP A 115 6.06 9.27 5.08
CA ASP A 115 4.93 8.70 4.34
C ASP A 115 3.61 9.26 4.86
N LEU A 116 3.47 9.36 6.20
CA LEU A 116 2.34 9.99 6.88
C LEU A 116 2.83 10.99 7.94
N HIS A 117 1.95 11.92 8.30
CA HIS A 117 2.18 12.87 9.40
C HIS A 117 0.92 13.04 10.23
N SER A 118 1.06 13.06 11.56
CA SER A 118 -0.06 13.35 12.46
C SER A 118 0.28 14.41 13.49
N LYS A 119 -0.76 15.09 14.00
CA LYS A 119 -0.61 16.03 15.13
C LYS A 119 -0.23 15.32 16.42
N LYS A 120 -0.61 14.05 16.57
CA LYS A 120 -0.41 13.25 17.78
C LYS A 120 0.98 12.62 17.84
N GLU A 121 1.48 12.10 16.72
CA GLU A 121 2.68 11.26 16.67
C GLU A 121 3.82 11.84 15.82
N GLY A 122 3.59 12.96 15.13
CA GLY A 122 4.59 13.58 14.26
C GLY A 122 4.76 12.83 12.95
N ILE A 123 6.01 12.63 12.54
CA ILE A 123 6.40 11.96 11.30
C ILE A 123 6.21 10.46 11.47
N GLN A 124 5.45 9.84 10.55
CA GLN A 124 5.13 8.42 10.56
C GLN A 124 5.70 7.78 9.29
N GLU A 125 6.64 6.87 9.47
CA GLU A 125 7.19 6.06 8.37
C GLU A 125 6.37 4.79 8.23
N CYS A 126 6.09 4.37 6.99
CA CYS A 126 5.32 3.18 6.66
C CYS A 126 6.18 2.17 5.91
N LYS A 127 6.15 0.92 6.35
CA LYS A 127 6.80 -0.18 5.64
C LYS A 127 5.80 -1.30 5.42
N CYS A 128 5.62 -1.68 4.16
CA CYS A 128 4.79 -2.82 3.79
C CYS A 128 5.67 -3.96 3.26
N PHE A 129 5.37 -5.18 3.70
CA PHE A 129 6.04 -6.38 3.17
C PHE A 129 5.04 -7.47 2.82
N THR A 130 5.20 -8.02 1.64
CA THR A 130 4.35 -9.07 1.05
C THR A 130 5.04 -10.43 0.98
N SER A 131 6.27 -10.51 1.49
CA SER A 131 7.10 -11.73 1.53
C SER A 131 8.14 -11.61 2.64
N ASP A 132 8.89 -12.67 2.91
CA ASP A 132 9.99 -12.70 3.88
C ASP A 132 11.26 -12.00 3.39
N GLY A 133 11.19 -11.31 2.26
CA GLY A 133 12.29 -10.52 1.73
C GLY A 133 12.64 -9.31 2.61
N PRO A 134 13.84 -8.73 2.42
CA PRO A 134 14.30 -7.64 3.27
C PRO A 134 13.55 -6.33 3.00
N LEU A 135 13.14 -5.68 4.07
CA LEU A 135 12.72 -4.30 4.12
C LEU A 135 13.92 -3.38 3.87
N SER A 136 13.72 -2.31 3.13
CA SER A 136 14.77 -1.34 2.80
C SER A 136 14.46 0.00 3.46
N PHE A 137 15.49 0.61 4.06
CA PHE A 137 15.36 1.89 4.76
C PHE A 137 16.23 2.93 4.07
N THR A 138 15.64 4.07 3.74
CA THR A 138 16.39 5.19 3.15
C THR A 138 17.30 5.83 4.22
N PRO A 139 18.59 6.04 3.98
CA PRO A 139 19.50 6.57 4.99
C PRO A 139 19.12 7.93 5.54
N SER A 140 18.48 8.76 4.72
CA SER A 140 18.04 10.13 5.05
C SER A 140 16.61 10.22 5.57
N SER A 141 15.83 9.12 5.59
CA SER A 141 14.49 9.14 6.18
C SER A 141 14.58 9.40 7.69
N ASP A 142 13.64 10.20 8.18
CA ASP A 142 13.46 10.45 9.61
C ASP A 142 12.02 10.16 9.99
N TRP A 143 11.81 9.72 11.23
CA TRP A 143 10.48 9.44 11.78
C TRP A 143 10.45 9.53 13.29
N ASP A 144 9.27 9.83 13.81
CA ASP A 144 8.96 9.76 15.23
C ASP A 144 8.36 8.38 15.59
N VAL A 145 7.58 7.80 14.68
CA VAL A 145 6.95 6.47 14.79
C VAL A 145 7.09 5.73 13.46
N ILE A 146 7.30 4.41 13.51
CA ILE A 146 7.29 3.60 12.31
C ILE A 146 6.21 2.52 12.40
N TYR A 147 5.52 2.30 11.28
CA TYR A 147 4.49 1.30 11.11
C TYR A 147 4.93 0.22 10.13
N PHE A 148 4.69 -1.05 10.49
CA PHE A 148 4.96 -2.19 9.63
C PHE A 148 3.65 -2.90 9.27
N LEU A 149 3.29 -2.86 8.01
CA LEU A 149 2.15 -3.61 7.46
C LEU A 149 2.64 -4.97 6.97
N ASP A 150 2.35 -6.01 7.73
CA ASP A 150 2.51 -7.38 7.27
C ASP A 150 1.35 -7.73 6.33
N ALA A 151 1.65 -7.75 5.06
CA ALA A 151 0.75 -8.08 3.98
C ALA A 151 1.11 -9.43 3.31
N ARG A 152 1.83 -10.33 4.00
CA ARG A 152 2.17 -11.65 3.43
C ARG A 152 0.94 -12.50 3.10
N LYS A 153 -0.18 -12.23 3.78
CA LYS A 153 -1.48 -12.90 3.53
C LYS A 153 -2.46 -12.03 2.74
N TRP A 154 -1.99 -10.99 2.06
CA TRP A 154 -2.86 -10.04 1.34
C TRP A 154 -3.70 -10.68 0.23
N SER A 155 -3.24 -11.80 -0.37
CA SER A 155 -4.04 -12.56 -1.32
C SER A 155 -5.35 -13.10 -0.73
N ASN A 156 -5.41 -13.25 0.58
CA ASN A 156 -6.59 -13.65 1.37
C ASN A 156 -7.24 -12.42 2.05
N ASN A 157 -6.90 -11.21 1.65
CA ASN A 157 -7.35 -9.95 2.25
C ASN A 157 -6.97 -9.78 3.73
N ILE A 158 -5.97 -10.48 4.24
CA ILE A 158 -5.58 -10.43 5.65
C ILE A 158 -4.33 -9.56 5.80
N PHE A 159 -4.40 -8.62 6.76
CA PHE A 159 -3.34 -7.69 7.11
C PHE A 159 -3.08 -7.70 8.62
N THR A 160 -1.82 -7.48 8.98
CA THR A 160 -1.44 -7.21 10.37
C THR A 160 -0.64 -5.91 10.40
N LEU A 161 -1.00 -4.97 11.28
CA LEU A 161 -0.27 -3.73 11.47
C LEU A 161 0.44 -3.72 12.82
N TYR A 162 1.72 -3.47 12.78
CA TYR A 162 2.57 -3.24 13.95
C TYR A 162 2.95 -1.78 14.05
N ARG A 163 2.91 -1.22 15.26
CA ARG A 163 3.33 0.14 15.59
C ARG A 163 4.55 0.10 16.50
N ILE A 164 5.57 0.85 16.16
CA ILE A 164 6.81 0.99 16.93
C ILE A 164 7.06 2.47 17.20
N PRO A 165 6.75 2.99 18.41
CA PRO A 165 6.94 4.39 18.78
C PRO A 165 8.41 4.67 19.15
N LEU A 166 9.31 4.38 18.24
CA LEU A 166 10.73 4.64 18.37
C LEU A 166 11.18 5.58 17.28
N LYS A 167 11.66 6.75 17.67
CA LYS A 167 12.28 7.69 16.75
C LYS A 167 13.46 7.06 16.02
N ARG A 168 13.65 7.45 14.76
CA ARG A 168 14.82 7.07 13.98
C ARG A 168 16.13 7.33 14.72
N SER A 169 16.21 8.43 15.48
CA SER A 169 17.37 8.85 16.26
C SER A 169 17.57 8.11 17.57
N SER A 170 16.65 7.24 17.99
CA SER A 170 16.76 6.49 19.27
C SER A 170 17.97 5.55 19.28
N LEU A 171 18.55 5.33 20.45
CA LEU A 171 19.68 4.39 20.60
C LEU A 171 19.29 2.97 20.24
N THR A 172 18.08 2.55 20.57
CA THR A 172 17.56 1.23 20.19
C THR A 172 17.62 1.06 18.67
N TRP A 173 17.09 2.04 17.90
CA TRP A 173 17.07 1.96 16.45
C TRP A 173 18.47 1.98 15.85
N LYS A 174 19.34 2.88 16.32
CA LYS A 174 20.74 2.99 15.87
C LYS A 174 21.52 1.70 16.01
N ASN A 175 21.28 0.96 17.11
CA ASN A 175 22.03 -0.24 17.47
C ASN A 175 21.47 -1.54 16.84
N ILE A 176 20.37 -1.48 16.09
CA ILE A 176 19.84 -2.64 15.38
C ILE A 176 20.93 -3.25 14.50
N LYS A 177 21.20 -4.53 14.69
CA LYS A 177 22.18 -5.29 13.90
C LYS A 177 21.59 -5.61 12.52
N VAL A 178 22.21 -5.07 11.48
CA VAL A 178 21.88 -5.38 10.09
C VAL A 178 22.59 -6.65 9.65
N ASN A 179 23.80 -6.85 10.15
CA ASN A 179 24.60 -8.06 9.96
C ASN A 179 25.57 -8.25 11.13
N LYS A 180 26.46 -9.24 11.05
CA LYS A 180 27.39 -9.57 12.13
C LYS A 180 28.33 -8.42 12.54
N SER A 181 28.65 -7.52 11.62
CA SER A 181 29.66 -6.47 11.80
C SER A 181 29.12 -5.05 11.79
N GLN A 182 27.88 -4.84 11.34
CA GLN A 182 27.33 -3.49 11.14
C GLN A 182 25.96 -3.32 11.77
N THR A 183 25.76 -2.14 12.34
CA THR A 183 24.46 -1.67 12.82
C THR A 183 23.72 -0.90 11.73
N PHE A 184 22.48 -0.58 12.01
CA PHE A 184 21.65 0.30 11.19
C PHE A 184 22.30 1.68 11.00
N GLU A 185 22.87 2.22 12.09
CA GLU A 185 23.55 3.52 12.07
C GLU A 185 24.83 3.48 11.22
N ASP A 186 25.62 2.40 11.32
CA ASP A 186 26.84 2.25 10.55
C ASP A 186 26.56 2.29 9.03
N GLN A 187 25.54 1.55 8.58
CA GLN A 187 25.19 1.55 7.17
C GLN A 187 24.59 2.89 6.72
N SER A 188 23.77 3.52 7.56
CA SER A 188 23.19 4.82 7.24
C SER A 188 24.25 5.91 7.10
N LYS A 189 25.24 5.96 7.99
CA LYS A 189 26.39 6.90 7.89
C LYS A 189 27.23 6.71 6.63
N GLN A 190 27.26 5.50 6.10
CA GLN A 190 27.92 5.20 4.83
C GLN A 190 27.05 5.54 3.61
N GLY A 191 25.87 6.15 3.79
CA GLY A 191 24.91 6.41 2.72
C GLY A 191 24.27 5.13 2.13
N ARG A 192 24.46 4.00 2.77
CA ARG A 192 23.87 2.71 2.33
C ARG A 192 22.47 2.55 2.89
N ARG A 193 21.61 1.90 2.13
CA ARG A 193 20.26 1.54 2.61
C ARG A 193 20.34 0.29 3.49
N PRO A 194 20.12 0.37 4.82
CA PRO A 194 19.99 -0.82 5.65
C PRO A 194 18.88 -1.73 5.12
N ARG A 195 19.14 -3.04 5.10
CA ARG A 195 18.19 -4.05 4.65
C ARG A 195 18.06 -5.13 5.71
N LEU A 196 16.84 -5.32 6.21
CA LEU A 196 16.51 -6.29 7.26
C LEU A 196 15.27 -7.06 6.87
N THR A 197 15.26 -8.36 7.05
CA THR A 197 14.03 -9.14 7.03
C THR A 197 13.21 -8.86 8.29
N TRP A 198 11.90 -9.04 8.23
CA TRP A 198 11.07 -8.90 9.42
C TRP A 198 11.54 -9.82 10.55
N GLU A 199 11.90 -11.06 10.22
CA GLU A 199 12.41 -12.06 11.18
C GLU A 199 13.71 -11.61 11.89
N SER A 200 14.59 -10.90 11.18
CA SER A 200 15.84 -10.39 11.78
C SER A 200 15.63 -9.08 12.55
N LEU A 201 14.63 -8.29 12.18
CA LEU A 201 14.33 -7.01 12.79
C LEU A 201 13.48 -7.16 14.04
N PHE A 202 12.39 -7.94 13.95
CA PHE A 202 11.37 -8.03 14.99
C PHE A 202 11.93 -8.37 16.38
N PRO A 203 12.81 -9.36 16.58
CA PRO A 203 13.35 -9.67 17.90
C PRO A 203 14.14 -8.52 18.55
N GLN A 204 14.66 -7.60 17.74
CA GLN A 204 15.45 -6.47 18.23
C GLN A 204 14.58 -5.26 18.65
N ILE A 205 13.31 -5.24 18.26
CA ILE A 205 12.36 -4.16 18.55
C ILE A 205 11.08 -4.65 19.25
N GLU A 206 10.96 -5.93 19.52
CA GLU A 206 9.75 -6.57 20.05
C GLU A 206 9.20 -5.90 21.31
N LEU A 207 10.09 -5.51 22.24
CA LEU A 207 9.72 -4.81 23.48
C LEU A 207 9.03 -3.45 23.25
N HIS A 208 9.20 -2.88 22.08
CA HIS A 208 8.60 -1.59 21.67
C HIS A 208 7.49 -1.76 20.63
N CYS A 209 7.19 -3.00 20.25
CA CYS A 209 6.26 -3.31 19.19
C CYS A 209 4.86 -3.57 19.74
N THR A 210 3.87 -2.87 19.21
CA THR A 210 2.46 -3.12 19.52
C THR A 210 1.76 -3.57 18.25
N LYS A 211 1.09 -4.75 18.31
CA LYS A 211 0.18 -5.15 17.25
C LYS A 211 -1.12 -4.33 17.37
N VAL A 212 -1.35 -3.43 16.40
CA VAL A 212 -2.47 -2.51 16.38
C VAL A 212 -3.71 -3.12 15.73
N TYR A 213 -3.46 -3.95 14.71
CA TYR A 213 -4.52 -4.53 13.91
C TYR A 213 -4.12 -5.91 13.39
N GLU A 214 -5.06 -6.82 13.37
CA GLU A 214 -5.01 -8.06 12.61
C GLU A 214 -6.43 -8.40 12.16
N GLY A 215 -6.64 -8.50 10.86
CA GLY A 215 -7.97 -8.73 10.30
C GLY A 215 -8.02 -8.62 8.79
N VAL A 216 -9.24 -8.64 8.27
CA VAL A 216 -9.50 -8.56 6.83
C VAL A 216 -9.58 -7.11 6.36
N PHE A 217 -9.36 -6.88 5.06
CA PHE A 217 -9.34 -5.55 4.47
C PHE A 217 -10.61 -4.73 4.77
N GLU A 218 -11.76 -5.37 4.75
CA GLU A 218 -13.05 -4.73 4.97
C GLU A 218 -13.19 -4.15 6.38
N ASP A 219 -12.65 -4.83 7.39
CA ASP A 219 -12.73 -4.44 8.81
C ASP A 219 -11.85 -3.23 9.14
N ILE A 220 -10.90 -2.89 8.27
CA ILE A 220 -10.06 -1.69 8.43
C ILE A 220 -10.91 -0.43 8.55
N PHE A 221 -12.04 -0.38 7.84
CA PHE A 221 -12.90 0.79 7.74
C PHE A 221 -13.95 0.90 8.87
N ILE A 222 -14.05 -0.12 9.70
CA ILE A 222 -14.96 -0.14 10.85
C ILE A 222 -14.25 0.50 12.04
N PRO A 223 -14.74 1.61 12.61
CA PRO A 223 -14.18 2.18 13.83
C PRO A 223 -14.26 1.19 15.00
N LEU A 224 -13.26 1.21 15.89
CA LEU A 224 -13.43 0.56 17.19
C LEU A 224 -14.60 1.26 17.91
N VAL A 225 -15.63 0.50 18.25
CA VAL A 225 -16.67 0.99 19.15
C VAL A 225 -16.01 1.14 20.51
N ALA A 226 -15.98 2.36 21.05
CA ALA A 226 -15.56 2.56 22.44
C ALA A 226 -16.52 1.74 23.30
N THR A 227 -16.03 0.66 23.90
CA THR A 227 -16.75 0.02 25.00
C THR A 227 -16.65 0.99 26.16
N GLU A 228 -17.80 1.59 26.50
CA GLU A 228 -18.00 2.40 27.72
C GLU A 228 -17.69 1.58 28.98
#